data_70fa1fe8eb9fe9de11ac3ea11f24e2b7
#
_entry.id   70fa1fe8eb9fe9de11ac3ea11f24e2b7
#
_cell.length_a   1.000
_cell.length_b   1.000
_cell.length_c   1.000
_cell.angle_alpha   90.00
_cell.angle_beta   90.00
_cell.angle_gamma   90.00
#
_symmetry.space_group_name_H-M   'P 1'
#
loop_
_entity.id
_entity.type
_entity.pdbx_description
1 polymer ?
#
loop_
_entity_poly.entity_id
_entity_poly.type
_entity_poly.pdbx_seq_one_letter_code
_entity_poly.pdbx_strand_id
1 'polypeptide(L)'
;KRAVHTFWKQAAIMPGAAKYFIRTEKIEKKTKILNNHPIKIPEDILRKMLKQLAYKYDRDEPEIPLFSSKELNLLTEYIPKALMKASPNEDITFVIKGPHSSTRWAFAEERLTAGRVFVANNQLNLILGALQEDLQPTLDERYQGNVWETTKVTYDIGHRRKVFKYDGLITFYNQGNKGIYRKSNERKDWFIFTNTAYKEAKENIGMEKLGKEQYKTLQQQIDTLQKQLNQPKQQRNVPSPPQIQQRKKEPVVSRKQKQKSNNPRIIEQRLNTIDNLYKKGILSEEEYQRKRNEILKGI
;
A
#
# COMPACT_ATOMS: atom_id res chain seq x y z
N LYS A 1 19.75 28.67 11.34
CA LYS A 1 18.51 27.93 11.02
C LYS A 1 18.68 27.29 9.65
N ARG A 2 18.49 25.95 9.53
CA ARG A 2 18.62 25.23 8.24
C ARG A 2 17.28 25.16 7.48
N ALA A 3 16.14 25.23 8.18
CA ALA A 3 14.81 25.18 7.59
C ALA A 3 14.54 26.39 6.70
N VAL A 4 14.01 26.15 5.49
CA VAL A 4 13.67 27.18 4.51
C VAL A 4 12.15 27.27 4.35
N HIS A 5 11.48 26.19 3.91
CA HIS A 5 10.04 26.14 3.77
C HIS A 5 9.46 24.93 4.51
N THR A 6 8.33 25.13 5.20
CA THR A 6 7.60 24.06 5.87
C THR A 6 6.32 23.78 5.10
N PHE A 7 6.11 22.51 4.70
CA PHE A 7 4.98 22.05 3.93
C PHE A 7 3.92 21.42 4.81
N TRP A 8 4.36 20.77 5.89
CA TRP A 8 3.48 20.20 6.91
C TRP A 8 4.14 20.30 8.28
N LYS A 9 3.33 20.54 9.30
CA LYS A 9 3.75 20.51 10.70
C LYS A 9 2.59 20.09 11.60
N GLN A 10 2.91 19.37 12.64
CA GLN A 10 1.99 19.10 13.74
C GLN A 10 2.55 19.78 14.98
N ALA A 11 1.69 20.52 15.68
CA ALA A 11 2.07 21.16 16.92
C ALA A 11 2.42 20.10 17.99
N ALA A 12 3.44 20.37 18.78
CA ALA A 12 3.72 19.59 19.97
C ALA A 12 2.59 19.82 20.99
N ILE A 13 2.10 18.73 21.58
CA ILE A 13 1.04 18.81 22.59
C ILE A 13 1.59 19.40 23.90
N MET A 14 2.88 19.20 24.17
CA MET A 14 3.56 19.70 25.36
C MET A 14 4.90 20.35 25.01
N PRO A 15 5.39 21.29 25.85
CA PRO A 15 6.75 21.80 25.74
C PRO A 15 7.76 20.63 25.80
N GLY A 16 8.74 20.60 24.90
CA GLY A 16 9.75 19.53 24.83
C GLY A 16 9.36 18.31 23.99
N ALA A 17 8.10 18.11 23.65
CA ALA A 17 7.67 17.00 22.79
C ALA A 17 8.26 17.10 21.38
N ALA A 18 8.35 15.95 20.71
CA ALA A 18 8.85 15.85 19.34
C ALA A 18 8.07 16.77 18.40
N LYS A 19 8.78 17.49 17.56
CA LYS A 19 8.19 18.33 16.51
C LYS A 19 8.09 17.52 15.24
N TYR A 20 6.87 17.29 14.76
CA TYR A 20 6.63 16.59 13.50
C TYR A 20 6.51 17.60 12.36
N PHE A 21 7.18 17.33 11.25
CA PHE A 21 7.19 18.22 10.10
C PHE A 21 7.63 17.53 8.81
N ILE A 22 7.30 18.16 7.70
CA ILE A 22 7.90 17.95 6.38
C ILE A 22 8.30 19.34 5.86
N ARG A 23 9.58 19.55 5.61
CA ARG A 23 10.12 20.85 5.22
C ARG A 23 11.34 20.73 4.33
N THR A 24 11.73 21.82 3.67
CA THR A 24 13.03 21.93 3.01
C THR A 24 14.08 22.45 3.99
N GLU A 25 15.27 21.91 3.89
CA GLU A 25 16.46 22.37 4.63
C GLU A 25 17.65 22.50 3.69
N LYS A 26 18.49 23.50 3.95
CA LYS A 26 19.75 23.63 3.23
C LYS A 26 20.60 22.37 3.39
N ILE A 27 21.19 21.90 2.29
CA ILE A 27 22.11 20.76 2.32
C ILE A 27 23.26 21.01 3.30
N GLU A 28 23.84 19.93 3.77
CA GLU A 28 24.94 20.00 4.74
C GLU A 28 26.14 20.72 4.13
N LYS A 29 26.79 21.59 4.94
CA LYS A 29 28.04 22.20 4.57
C LYS A 29 29.06 21.14 4.14
N LYS A 30 29.84 21.40 3.10
CA LYS A 30 30.82 20.48 2.49
C LYS A 30 30.21 19.36 1.62
N THR A 31 28.92 19.39 1.32
CA THR A 31 28.32 18.51 0.28
C THR A 31 28.60 19.14 -1.09
N LYS A 32 29.33 18.42 -1.95
CA LYS A 32 29.71 18.95 -3.28
C LYS A 32 28.64 18.71 -4.35
N ILE A 33 27.75 17.76 -4.12
CA ILE A 33 26.73 17.36 -5.11
C ILE A 33 25.44 18.14 -4.87
N LEU A 34 25.06 18.95 -5.84
CA LEU A 34 23.76 19.64 -5.88
C LEU A 34 22.65 18.66 -6.28
N ASN A 35 21.43 18.99 -5.90
CA ASN A 35 20.26 18.22 -6.23
C ASN A 35 19.72 18.59 -7.62
N ASN A 36 18.97 17.66 -8.21
CA ASN A 36 18.18 17.88 -9.43
C ASN A 36 16.80 18.48 -9.08
N HIS A 37 16.76 19.46 -8.19
CA HIS A 37 15.54 20.20 -7.83
C HIS A 37 15.45 21.52 -8.62
N PRO A 38 14.23 22.01 -8.92
CA PRO A 38 12.93 21.41 -8.67
C PRO A 38 12.63 20.24 -9.60
N ILE A 39 11.87 19.22 -9.08
CA ILE A 39 11.44 18.06 -9.86
C ILE A 39 10.04 17.60 -9.47
N LYS A 40 9.27 17.14 -10.47
CA LYS A 40 7.92 16.59 -10.26
C LYS A 40 7.96 15.06 -10.18
N ILE A 41 7.52 14.52 -9.07
CA ILE A 41 7.27 13.07 -8.89
C ILE A 41 5.79 12.92 -8.53
N PRO A 42 4.98 12.14 -9.28
CA PRO A 42 3.59 11.89 -8.94
C PRO A 42 3.44 11.18 -7.60
N GLU A 43 2.39 11.52 -6.85
CA GLU A 43 2.13 10.99 -5.50
C GLU A 43 1.96 9.46 -5.49
N ASP A 44 1.22 8.93 -6.47
CA ASP A 44 0.98 7.50 -6.63
C ASP A 44 2.26 6.70 -6.94
N ILE A 45 3.15 7.26 -7.75
CA ILE A 45 4.44 6.66 -8.06
C ILE A 45 5.35 6.67 -6.82
N LEU A 46 5.44 7.80 -6.11
CA LEU A 46 6.21 7.87 -4.87
C LEU A 46 5.70 6.86 -3.85
N ARG A 47 4.37 6.74 -3.71
CA ARG A 47 3.73 5.75 -2.83
C ARG A 47 4.13 4.32 -3.19
N LYS A 48 4.10 3.96 -4.47
CA LYS A 48 4.50 2.62 -4.93
C LYS A 48 5.97 2.34 -4.64
N MET A 49 6.85 3.32 -4.87
CA MET A 49 8.27 3.16 -4.57
C MET A 49 8.51 2.97 -3.06
N LEU A 50 7.93 3.82 -2.20
CA LEU A 50 8.12 3.72 -0.74
C LEU A 50 7.51 2.44 -0.14
N LYS A 51 6.41 1.93 -0.70
CA LYS A 51 5.80 0.66 -0.29
C LYS A 51 6.68 -0.57 -0.54
N GLN A 52 7.72 -0.46 -1.35
CA GLN A 52 8.66 -1.56 -1.57
C GLN A 52 9.61 -1.79 -0.38
N LEU A 53 9.70 -0.82 0.53
CA LEU A 53 10.55 -0.94 1.71
C LEU A 53 9.80 -1.67 2.83
N ALA A 54 10.44 -2.69 3.37
CA ALA A 54 9.95 -3.47 4.49
C ALA A 54 10.96 -3.46 5.65
N TYR A 55 10.49 -3.77 6.83
CA TYR A 55 11.28 -3.82 8.04
C TYR A 55 11.07 -5.16 8.74
N LYS A 56 12.12 -5.71 9.33
CA LYS A 56 12.11 -6.86 10.23
C LYS A 56 12.80 -6.49 11.53
N TYR A 57 12.20 -6.81 12.66
CA TYR A 57 12.85 -6.66 13.95
C TYR A 57 13.97 -7.70 14.13
N ASP A 58 13.73 -8.93 13.66
CA ASP A 58 14.71 -10.00 13.61
C ASP A 58 14.64 -10.75 12.26
N ARG A 59 15.65 -11.58 11.97
CA ARG A 59 15.75 -12.35 10.72
C ARG A 59 14.60 -13.30 10.52
N ASP A 60 14.12 -13.90 11.60
CA ASP A 60 13.08 -14.93 11.59
C ASP A 60 11.66 -14.36 11.69
N GLU A 61 11.54 -13.03 11.89
CA GLU A 61 10.25 -12.37 11.94
C GLU A 61 9.70 -12.03 10.55
N PRO A 62 8.36 -11.93 10.42
CA PRO A 62 7.74 -11.55 9.17
C PRO A 62 8.09 -10.10 8.78
N GLU A 63 8.15 -9.86 7.49
CA GLU A 63 8.32 -8.51 6.95
C GLU A 63 7.08 -7.66 7.22
N ILE A 64 7.29 -6.47 7.80
CA ILE A 64 6.27 -5.46 7.99
C ILE A 64 6.57 -4.23 7.12
N PRO A 65 5.56 -3.42 6.74
CA PRO A 65 5.81 -2.19 6.01
C PRO A 65 6.76 -1.26 6.79
N LEU A 66 7.76 -0.69 6.11
CA LEU A 66 8.65 0.30 6.72
C LEU A 66 7.86 1.54 7.19
N PHE A 67 6.90 1.96 6.40
CA PHE A 67 6.01 3.08 6.69
C PHE A 67 4.58 2.59 6.84
N SER A 68 3.90 2.99 7.90
CA SER A 68 2.46 2.79 8.08
C SER A 68 1.66 3.54 7.02
N SER A 69 0.39 3.20 6.83
CA SER A 69 -0.49 3.90 5.88
C SER A 69 -0.63 5.39 6.19
N LYS A 70 -0.64 5.77 7.48
CA LYS A 70 -0.69 7.17 7.94
C LYS A 70 0.57 7.93 7.52
N GLU A 71 1.74 7.35 7.73
CA GLU A 71 3.02 7.93 7.33
C GLU A 71 3.15 8.05 5.81
N LEU A 72 2.77 7.00 5.07
CA LEU A 72 2.74 7.04 3.61
C LEU A 72 1.83 8.14 3.07
N ASN A 73 0.65 8.36 3.68
CA ASN A 73 -0.23 9.45 3.28
C ASN A 73 0.45 10.81 3.42
N LEU A 74 1.08 11.07 4.56
CA LEU A 74 1.83 12.32 4.78
C LEU A 74 3.00 12.47 3.82
N LEU A 75 3.84 11.44 3.68
CA LEU A 75 5.01 11.49 2.81
C LEU A 75 4.63 11.74 1.35
N THR A 76 3.61 11.03 0.86
CA THR A 76 3.22 11.12 -0.56
C THR A 76 2.42 12.37 -0.88
N GLU A 77 1.75 12.98 0.09
CA GLU A 77 1.08 14.26 -0.09
C GLU A 77 2.07 15.44 -0.13
N TYR A 78 3.05 15.46 0.77
CA TYR A 78 3.87 16.66 0.98
C TYR A 78 5.27 16.61 0.35
N ILE A 79 5.91 15.43 0.21
CA ILE A 79 7.23 15.34 -0.43
C ILE A 79 7.20 15.78 -1.91
N PRO A 80 6.23 15.38 -2.75
CA PRO A 80 6.16 15.86 -4.13
C PRO A 80 6.03 17.39 -4.23
N LYS A 81 5.21 18.00 -3.36
CA LYS A 81 5.05 19.45 -3.27
C LYS A 81 6.36 20.14 -2.87
N ALA A 82 7.09 19.53 -1.93
CA ALA A 82 8.37 20.03 -1.47
C ALA A 82 9.47 19.90 -2.54
N LEU A 83 9.53 18.77 -3.27
CA LEU A 83 10.47 18.55 -4.38
C LEU A 83 10.25 19.53 -5.54
N MET A 84 9.02 19.94 -5.81
CA MET A 84 8.72 20.95 -6.83
C MET A 84 9.13 22.37 -6.42
N LYS A 85 9.26 22.65 -5.12
CA LYS A 85 9.58 23.98 -4.60
C LYS A 85 11.03 24.11 -4.12
N ALA A 86 11.69 23.00 -3.82
CA ALA A 86 13.05 22.98 -3.33
C ALA A 86 14.03 23.50 -4.39
N SER A 87 15.02 24.24 -3.95
CA SER A 87 16.16 24.65 -4.78
C SER A 87 17.25 23.54 -4.82
N PRO A 88 18.21 23.61 -5.78
CA PRO A 88 19.26 22.59 -5.89
C PRO A 88 20.13 22.42 -4.63
N ASN A 89 20.17 23.40 -3.74
CA ASN A 89 20.91 23.36 -2.49
C ASN A 89 20.05 23.03 -1.26
N GLU A 90 18.88 22.45 -1.47
CA GLU A 90 17.95 22.06 -0.42
C GLU A 90 17.58 20.59 -0.51
N ASP A 91 17.47 19.94 0.66
CA ASP A 91 16.90 18.62 0.84
C ASP A 91 15.52 18.73 1.49
N ILE A 92 14.67 17.75 1.28
CA ILE A 92 13.43 17.59 2.02
C ILE A 92 13.72 16.76 3.26
N THR A 93 13.41 17.28 4.44
CA THR A 93 13.52 16.55 5.71
C THR A 93 12.14 16.31 6.29
N PHE A 94 11.95 15.16 6.89
CA PHE A 94 10.69 14.80 7.53
C PHE A 94 10.93 14.20 8.91
N VAL A 95 10.01 14.47 9.81
CA VAL A 95 9.81 13.81 11.10
C VAL A 95 8.33 13.56 11.20
N ILE A 96 7.94 12.31 11.21
CA ILE A 96 6.54 11.86 11.21
C ILE A 96 6.35 10.80 12.26
N LYS A 97 5.11 10.48 12.57
CA LYS A 97 4.75 9.38 13.44
C LYS A 97 3.60 8.58 12.87
N GLY A 98 3.61 7.30 13.17
CA GLY A 98 2.56 6.39 12.75
C GLY A 98 2.45 5.16 13.64
N PRO A 99 1.35 4.41 13.50
CA PRO A 99 1.15 3.19 14.25
C PRO A 99 2.07 2.08 13.73
N HIS A 100 2.86 1.50 14.61
CA HIS A 100 3.72 0.35 14.35
C HIS A 100 3.57 -0.67 15.47
N SER A 101 3.58 -1.95 15.12
CA SER A 101 3.56 -3.06 16.08
C SER A 101 4.93 -3.71 16.11
N SER A 102 5.46 -3.95 17.30
CA SER A 102 6.75 -4.65 17.47
C SER A 102 6.66 -6.11 17.07
N THR A 103 5.48 -6.72 17.18
CA THR A 103 5.21 -8.10 16.78
C THR A 103 3.83 -8.21 16.12
N ARG A 104 3.53 -9.34 15.47
CA ARG A 104 2.23 -9.60 14.83
C ARG A 104 1.04 -9.49 15.80
N TRP A 105 1.26 -9.70 17.09
CA TRP A 105 0.23 -9.76 18.13
C TRP A 105 0.24 -8.55 19.06
N ALA A 106 1.24 -7.65 18.94
CA ALA A 106 1.29 -6.45 19.77
C ALA A 106 0.32 -5.39 19.26
N PHE A 107 -0.25 -4.62 20.18
CA PHE A 107 -0.99 -3.42 19.84
C PHE A 107 -0.08 -2.44 19.11
N ALA A 108 -0.63 -1.75 18.10
CA ALA A 108 0.11 -0.74 17.38
C ALA A 108 0.33 0.48 18.27
N GLU A 109 1.58 0.89 18.42
CA GLU A 109 2.00 2.09 19.15
C GLU A 109 2.42 3.17 18.17
N GLU A 110 2.22 4.43 18.54
CA GLU A 110 2.72 5.56 17.76
C GLU A 110 4.24 5.63 17.89
N ARG A 111 4.95 5.40 16.79
CA ARG A 111 6.42 5.44 16.71
C ARG A 111 6.88 6.52 15.76
N LEU A 112 8.06 7.07 16.02
CA LEU A 112 8.67 8.15 15.25
C LEU A 112 9.57 7.60 14.16
N THR A 113 9.36 8.11 12.93
CA THR A 113 10.26 7.89 11.80
C THR A 113 10.72 9.24 11.26
N ALA A 114 12.02 9.41 11.08
CA ALA A 114 12.59 10.63 10.54
C ALA A 114 13.61 10.33 9.43
N GLY A 115 13.71 11.25 8.50
CA GLY A 115 14.64 11.06 7.39
C GLY A 115 14.76 12.27 6.47
N ARG A 116 15.45 12.04 5.38
CA ARG A 116 15.81 13.02 4.35
C ARG A 116 15.57 12.45 2.97
N VAL A 117 14.95 13.24 2.10
CA VAL A 117 14.68 12.89 0.70
C VAL A 117 15.25 13.98 -0.22
N PHE A 118 15.85 13.56 -1.31
CA PHE A 118 16.34 14.45 -2.35
C PHE A 118 16.51 13.70 -3.67
N VAL A 119 16.60 14.43 -4.77
CA VAL A 119 16.93 13.84 -6.07
C VAL A 119 18.31 14.32 -6.50
N ALA A 120 19.21 13.38 -6.74
CA ALA A 120 20.55 13.66 -7.24
C ALA A 120 20.92 12.60 -8.30
N ASN A 121 21.63 13.00 -9.34
CA ASN A 121 21.94 12.13 -10.49
C ASN A 121 20.68 11.46 -11.10
N ASN A 122 19.58 12.20 -11.15
CA ASN A 122 18.27 11.73 -11.62
C ASN A 122 17.73 10.50 -10.85
N GLN A 123 18.14 10.31 -9.61
CA GLN A 123 17.71 9.23 -8.74
C GLN A 123 17.12 9.81 -7.44
N LEU A 124 15.99 9.27 -7.01
CA LEU A 124 15.42 9.63 -5.71
C LEU A 124 16.24 8.94 -4.61
N ASN A 125 16.65 9.72 -3.63
CA ASN A 125 17.43 9.26 -2.49
C ASN A 125 16.61 9.43 -1.21
N LEU A 126 16.58 8.40 -0.38
CA LEU A 126 16.01 8.39 0.96
C LEU A 126 17.11 8.03 1.96
N ILE A 127 17.36 8.90 2.93
CA ILE A 127 18.23 8.61 4.08
C ILE A 127 17.37 8.61 5.33
N LEU A 128 17.42 7.52 6.09
CA LEU A 128 16.77 7.44 7.39
C LEU A 128 17.68 7.99 8.47
N GLY A 129 17.11 8.64 9.47
CA GLY A 129 17.80 9.20 10.62
C GLY A 129 17.21 8.74 11.95
N ALA A 130 15.95 8.31 11.93
CA ALA A 130 15.26 7.62 13.01
C ALA A 130 14.27 6.65 12.38
N LEU A 131 14.11 5.48 12.95
CA LEU A 131 13.28 4.43 12.40
C LEU A 131 12.43 3.79 13.49
N GLN A 132 11.12 4.07 13.46
CA GLN A 132 10.14 3.52 14.37
C GLN A 132 10.56 3.63 15.84
N GLU A 133 11.20 4.76 16.20
CA GLU A 133 11.65 5.02 17.56
C GLU A 133 10.48 5.20 18.51
N ASP A 134 10.63 4.71 19.72
CA ASP A 134 9.64 4.87 20.77
C ASP A 134 9.55 6.37 21.18
N LEU A 135 8.33 6.84 21.33
CA LEU A 135 8.04 8.21 21.75
C LEU A 135 7.90 8.31 23.27
N GLN A 136 7.85 7.19 23.96
CA GLN A 136 7.70 7.16 25.41
C GLN A 136 9.08 7.12 26.07
N PRO A 137 9.31 7.93 27.09
CA PRO A 137 10.50 7.78 27.93
C PRO A 137 10.47 6.38 28.56
N THR A 138 11.62 5.70 28.58
CA THR A 138 11.77 4.41 29.26
C THR A 138 11.38 4.53 30.72
N LEU A 139 10.87 3.44 31.32
CA LEU A 139 10.52 3.43 32.74
C LEU A 139 11.69 3.88 33.64
N ASP A 140 12.94 3.54 33.26
CA ASP A 140 14.14 3.95 33.96
C ASP A 140 14.35 5.48 33.98
N GLU A 141 14.01 6.16 32.88
CA GLU A 141 14.06 7.64 32.80
C GLU A 141 12.97 8.29 33.65
N ARG A 142 11.82 7.63 33.86
CA ARG A 142 10.77 8.10 34.78
C ARG A 142 11.14 7.99 36.25
N TYR A 143 11.98 7.03 36.61
CA TYR A 143 12.41 6.79 38.00
C TYR A 143 13.63 7.65 38.42
N GLN A 144 14.35 8.27 37.50
CA GLN A 144 15.51 9.13 37.82
C GLN A 144 15.15 10.55 38.27
N GLY A 145 13.94 10.77 38.74
CA GLY A 145 13.69 11.78 39.78
C GLY A 145 13.40 13.20 39.33
N ASN A 146 13.13 13.51 38.04
CA ASN A 146 12.57 14.81 37.66
C ASN A 146 11.45 14.64 36.65
N VAL A 147 10.26 14.38 37.14
CA VAL A 147 9.02 14.22 36.35
C VAL A 147 8.67 15.45 35.50
N TRP A 148 9.37 16.54 35.66
CA TRP A 148 9.17 17.83 34.98
C TRP A 148 10.26 18.19 33.96
N GLU A 149 11.41 17.53 33.96
CA GLU A 149 12.32 17.61 32.82
C GLU A 149 11.74 16.73 31.73
N THR A 150 10.93 17.34 30.88
CA THR A 150 10.43 16.76 29.63
C THR A 150 11.60 16.14 28.89
N THR A 151 11.66 14.82 28.86
CA THR A 151 12.66 14.05 28.12
C THR A 151 12.61 14.57 26.69
N LYS A 152 13.63 15.30 26.31
CA LYS A 152 13.72 15.90 24.99
C LYS A 152 13.91 14.77 23.99
N VAL A 153 12.85 14.38 23.30
CA VAL A 153 12.92 13.37 22.26
C VAL A 153 13.97 13.86 21.23
N THR A 154 15.13 13.25 21.26
CA THR A 154 16.20 13.52 20.32
C THR A 154 16.05 12.56 19.14
N TYR A 155 15.94 13.08 17.96
CA TYR A 155 15.92 12.31 16.72
C TYR A 155 16.94 12.84 15.72
N ASP A 156 17.49 11.96 14.92
CA ASP A 156 18.30 12.30 13.76
C ASP A 156 17.37 12.40 12.52
N ILE A 157 17.67 13.29 11.60
CA ILE A 157 16.92 13.45 10.34
C ILE A 157 17.66 12.84 9.14
N GLY A 158 18.64 12.01 9.41
CA GLY A 158 19.52 11.46 8.39
C GLY A 158 20.55 12.46 7.87
N HIS A 159 21.74 11.96 7.60
CA HIS A 159 22.87 12.76 7.13
C HIS A 159 23.51 12.14 5.90
N ARG A 160 23.94 12.99 4.95
CA ARG A 160 24.68 12.53 3.77
C ARG A 160 26.06 11.99 4.12
N ARG A 161 26.63 12.42 5.24
CA ARG A 161 28.02 12.11 5.66
C ARG A 161 28.11 11.19 6.88
N LYS A 162 27.09 11.16 7.72
CA LYS A 162 27.04 10.33 8.94
C LYS A 162 26.07 9.19 8.72
N VAL A 163 26.47 8.00 9.11
CA VAL A 163 25.61 6.79 9.05
C VAL A 163 24.70 6.77 10.27
N PHE A 164 23.43 6.53 10.05
CA PHE A 164 22.49 6.18 11.11
C PHE A 164 22.50 4.67 11.31
N LYS A 165 22.59 4.25 12.57
CA LYS A 165 22.49 2.86 12.97
C LYS A 165 21.11 2.63 13.58
N TYR A 166 20.44 1.59 13.19
CA TYR A 166 19.12 1.19 13.69
C TYR A 166 19.15 -0.30 14.00
N ASP A 167 18.32 -0.72 14.94
CA ASP A 167 18.09 -2.11 15.22
C ASP A 167 17.18 -2.75 14.16
N GLY A 168 17.29 -4.07 13.96
CA GLY A 168 16.55 -4.78 12.95
C GLY A 168 17.11 -4.66 11.52
N LEU A 169 16.34 -5.09 10.56
CA LEU A 169 16.76 -5.20 9.17
C LEU A 169 15.73 -4.56 8.25
N ILE A 170 16.13 -3.54 7.49
CA ILE A 170 15.31 -3.05 6.37
C ILE A 170 15.50 -4.00 5.20
N THR A 171 14.41 -4.47 4.64
CA THR A 171 14.35 -5.37 3.50
C THR A 171 13.55 -4.75 2.37
N PHE A 172 13.41 -5.48 1.26
CA PHE A 172 12.57 -5.09 0.15
C PHE A 172 11.50 -6.16 -0.03
N TYR A 173 10.25 -5.75 -0.12
CA TYR A 173 9.18 -6.66 -0.51
C TYR A 173 9.45 -7.21 -1.91
N ASN A 174 9.35 -8.52 -2.05
CA ASN A 174 9.66 -9.26 -3.27
C ASN A 174 11.14 -9.13 -3.67
N GLN A 175 11.88 -10.22 -3.62
CA GLN A 175 13.30 -10.32 -3.99
C GLN A 175 13.64 -9.89 -5.43
N GLY A 176 12.67 -9.36 -6.17
CA GLY A 176 12.78 -8.85 -7.53
C GLY A 176 12.70 -7.33 -7.66
N ASN A 177 12.89 -6.55 -6.61
CA ASN A 177 12.86 -5.09 -6.68
C ASN A 177 13.94 -4.56 -7.61
N LYS A 178 13.55 -4.43 -8.86
CA LYS A 178 14.40 -3.84 -9.88
C LYS A 178 14.49 -2.35 -9.63
N GLY A 179 15.70 -1.86 -9.39
CA GLY A 179 15.98 -0.44 -9.36
C GLY A 179 15.95 0.24 -8.00
N ILE A 180 15.81 -0.50 -6.88
CA ILE A 180 16.01 0.04 -5.52
C ILE A 180 17.20 -0.65 -4.89
N TYR A 181 18.15 0.12 -4.39
CA TYR A 181 19.34 -0.43 -3.74
C TYR A 181 19.87 0.48 -2.63
N ARG A 182 20.72 -0.05 -1.77
CA ARG A 182 21.45 0.72 -0.77
C ARG A 182 22.63 1.45 -1.40
N LYS A 183 22.96 2.61 -0.90
CA LYS A 183 24.10 3.42 -1.38
C LYS A 183 25.41 2.63 -1.33
N SER A 184 25.64 1.89 -0.26
CA SER A 184 26.77 0.97 -0.07
C SER A 184 26.46 0.00 1.07
N ASN A 185 27.28 -1.02 1.27
CA ASN A 185 27.14 -1.97 2.39
C ASN A 185 27.23 -1.29 3.77
N GLU A 186 27.95 -0.18 3.87
CA GLU A 186 28.09 0.61 5.11
C GLU A 186 26.91 1.57 5.33
N ARG A 187 26.23 1.99 4.24
CA ARG A 187 25.11 2.92 4.26
C ARG A 187 23.79 2.18 4.18
N LYS A 188 23.51 1.36 5.19
CA LYS A 188 22.26 0.61 5.31
C LYS A 188 21.04 1.52 5.49
N ASP A 189 21.27 2.76 5.92
CA ASP A 189 20.31 3.83 6.13
C ASP A 189 19.93 4.60 4.86
N TRP A 190 20.65 4.40 3.74
CA TRP A 190 20.50 5.20 2.52
C TRP A 190 20.04 4.35 1.34
N PHE A 191 18.84 4.64 0.86
CA PHE A 191 18.18 3.97 -0.26
C PHE A 191 18.17 4.85 -1.50
N ILE A 192 18.40 4.25 -2.66
CA ILE A 192 18.42 4.90 -3.96
C ILE A 192 17.38 4.23 -4.84
N PHE A 193 16.45 5.02 -5.37
CA PHE A 193 15.42 4.62 -6.32
C PHE A 193 15.80 5.15 -7.70
N THR A 194 16.05 4.24 -8.62
CA THR A 194 16.46 4.57 -9.99
C THR A 194 15.27 4.85 -10.89
N ASN A 195 15.55 5.25 -12.13
CA ASN A 195 14.53 5.35 -13.18
C ASN A 195 13.81 4.02 -13.45
N THR A 196 14.46 2.88 -13.19
CA THR A 196 13.83 1.56 -13.31
C THR A 196 12.74 1.40 -12.26
N ALA A 197 13.01 1.75 -10.99
CA ALA A 197 11.99 1.73 -9.93
C ALA A 197 10.80 2.65 -10.25
N TYR A 198 11.08 3.82 -10.83
CA TYR A 198 10.03 4.75 -11.27
C TYR A 198 9.16 4.16 -12.38
N LYS A 199 9.76 3.55 -13.42
CA LYS A 199 9.05 2.92 -14.52
C LYS A 199 8.19 1.75 -14.04
N GLU A 200 8.75 0.87 -13.22
CA GLU A 200 8.03 -0.26 -12.63
C GLU A 200 6.84 0.19 -11.78
N ALA A 201 7.01 1.23 -10.95
CA ALA A 201 5.91 1.80 -10.18
C ALA A 201 4.80 2.33 -11.08
N LYS A 202 5.14 3.00 -12.18
CA LYS A 202 4.20 3.52 -13.17
C LYS A 202 3.43 2.42 -13.89
N GLU A 203 4.11 1.36 -14.32
CA GLU A 203 3.51 0.20 -14.98
C GLU A 203 2.54 -0.53 -14.05
N ASN A 204 2.92 -0.75 -12.79
CA ASN A 204 2.07 -1.38 -11.79
C ASN A 204 0.79 -0.59 -11.54
N ILE A 205 0.86 0.76 -11.50
CA ILE A 205 -0.31 1.62 -11.38
C ILE A 205 -1.22 1.47 -12.60
N GLY A 206 -0.64 1.41 -13.80
CA GLY A 206 -1.38 1.19 -15.04
C GLY A 206 -2.14 -0.13 -15.04
N MET A 207 -1.50 -1.22 -14.65
CA MET A 207 -2.13 -2.54 -14.54
C MET A 207 -3.25 -2.57 -13.48
N GLU A 208 -3.06 -1.95 -12.31
CA GLU A 208 -4.10 -1.86 -11.28
C GLU A 208 -5.33 -1.07 -11.74
N LYS A 209 -5.12 0.02 -12.46
CA LYS A 209 -6.23 0.81 -13.03
C LYS A 209 -7.02 0.00 -14.06
N LEU A 210 -6.31 -0.66 -14.99
CA LEU A 210 -6.93 -1.52 -16.00
C LEU A 210 -7.74 -2.66 -15.36
N GLY A 211 -7.19 -3.32 -14.36
CA GLY A 211 -7.89 -4.38 -13.64
C GLY A 211 -9.17 -3.88 -12.94
N LYS A 212 -9.14 -2.69 -12.32
CA LYS A 212 -10.31 -2.08 -11.70
C LYS A 212 -11.40 -1.72 -12.72
N GLU A 213 -11.03 -1.20 -13.87
CA GLU A 213 -11.98 -0.86 -14.95
C GLU A 213 -12.63 -2.12 -15.52
N GLN A 214 -11.85 -3.16 -15.78
CA GLN A 214 -12.37 -4.45 -16.22
C GLN A 214 -13.34 -5.07 -15.21
N TYR A 215 -13.00 -5.04 -13.93
CA TYR A 215 -13.88 -5.50 -12.86
C TYR A 215 -15.20 -4.74 -12.81
N LYS A 216 -15.14 -3.41 -12.91
CA LYS A 216 -16.34 -2.55 -12.94
C LYS A 216 -17.24 -2.86 -14.13
N THR A 217 -16.66 -3.06 -15.31
CA THR A 217 -17.38 -3.42 -16.53
C THR A 217 -18.07 -4.78 -16.38
N LEU A 218 -17.36 -5.77 -15.84
CA LEU A 218 -17.91 -7.11 -15.60
C LEU A 218 -19.06 -7.05 -14.58
N GLN A 219 -18.93 -6.26 -13.53
CA GLN A 219 -20.01 -6.08 -12.54
C GLN A 219 -21.26 -5.48 -13.17
N GLN A 220 -21.11 -4.46 -14.03
CA GLN A 220 -22.22 -3.85 -14.76
C GLN A 220 -22.92 -4.86 -15.70
N GLN A 221 -22.17 -5.73 -16.36
CA GLN A 221 -22.71 -6.78 -17.19
C GLN A 221 -23.54 -7.81 -16.36
N ILE A 222 -23.02 -8.20 -15.21
CA ILE A 222 -23.74 -9.08 -14.28
C ILE A 222 -25.05 -8.45 -13.83
N ASP A 223 -25.03 -7.19 -13.40
CA ASP A 223 -26.23 -6.47 -12.95
C ASP A 223 -27.27 -6.36 -14.07
N THR A 224 -26.82 -6.13 -15.31
CA THR A 224 -27.70 -6.05 -16.49
C THR A 224 -28.35 -7.40 -16.78
N LEU A 225 -27.59 -8.49 -16.75
CA LEU A 225 -28.10 -9.84 -16.94
C LEU A 225 -29.09 -10.26 -15.84
N GLN A 226 -28.83 -9.89 -14.59
CA GLN A 226 -29.75 -10.13 -13.47
C GLN A 226 -31.05 -9.38 -13.64
N LYS A 227 -31.00 -8.11 -14.09
CA LYS A 227 -32.24 -7.33 -14.40
C LYS A 227 -33.04 -7.97 -15.53
N GLN A 228 -32.37 -8.47 -16.59
CA GLN A 228 -33.05 -9.18 -17.68
C GLN A 228 -33.70 -10.49 -17.23
N LEU A 229 -33.06 -11.23 -16.32
CA LEU A 229 -33.60 -12.47 -15.76
C LEU A 229 -34.81 -12.24 -14.83
N ASN A 230 -34.83 -11.10 -14.14
CA ASN A 230 -35.88 -10.75 -13.19
C ASN A 230 -37.04 -9.98 -13.83
N GLN A 231 -36.99 -9.63 -15.13
CA GLN A 231 -38.17 -9.08 -15.82
C GLN A 231 -39.25 -10.17 -15.97
N PRO A 232 -40.46 -9.90 -15.53
CA PRO A 232 -41.58 -10.83 -15.77
C PRO A 232 -41.76 -10.97 -17.28
N LYS A 233 -41.73 -12.22 -17.78
CA LYS A 233 -42.03 -12.50 -19.18
C LYS A 233 -43.43 -11.98 -19.48
N GLN A 234 -43.53 -10.83 -20.14
CA GLN A 234 -44.80 -10.40 -20.75
C GLN A 234 -45.25 -11.51 -21.66
N GLN A 235 -46.47 -11.99 -21.39
CA GLN A 235 -47.14 -12.99 -22.20
C GLN A 235 -47.10 -12.56 -23.66
N ARG A 236 -46.32 -13.20 -24.47
CA ARG A 236 -46.49 -13.12 -25.92
C ARG A 236 -47.84 -13.76 -26.22
N ASN A 237 -48.81 -12.95 -26.68
CA ASN A 237 -50.03 -13.43 -27.32
C ASN A 237 -49.61 -14.30 -28.52
N VAL A 238 -49.68 -15.61 -28.33
CA VAL A 238 -49.56 -16.55 -29.44
C VAL A 238 -50.94 -16.66 -30.06
N PRO A 239 -51.10 -16.42 -31.38
CA PRO A 239 -52.39 -16.64 -32.07
C PRO A 239 -52.73 -18.14 -31.98
N SER A 240 -53.98 -18.44 -31.68
CA SER A 240 -54.52 -19.79 -31.55
C SER A 240 -54.35 -20.58 -32.84
N PRO A 241 -53.80 -21.81 -32.82
CA PRO A 241 -53.85 -22.70 -33.98
C PRO A 241 -55.23 -23.32 -34.17
N PRO A 242 -55.62 -23.70 -35.41
CA PRO A 242 -56.92 -24.28 -35.69
C PRO A 242 -57.12 -25.66 -35.06
N GLN A 243 -58.32 -25.93 -34.66
CA GLN A 243 -58.78 -27.17 -34.05
C GLN A 243 -58.58 -28.36 -35.01
N ILE A 244 -57.89 -29.40 -34.56
CA ILE A 244 -57.98 -30.76 -35.11
C ILE A 244 -58.32 -31.71 -33.98
N GLN A 245 -59.30 -32.53 -34.26
CA GLN A 245 -60.03 -33.41 -33.37
C GLN A 245 -59.19 -34.53 -32.69
N GLN A 246 -59.64 -34.88 -31.55
CA GLN A 246 -59.41 -35.97 -30.59
C GLN A 246 -58.76 -37.27 -31.10
N ARG A 247 -57.68 -37.69 -30.40
CA ARG A 247 -57.54 -39.10 -30.00
C ARG A 247 -57.01 -39.19 -28.57
N LYS A 248 -57.75 -39.91 -27.73
CA LYS A 248 -57.45 -40.31 -26.35
C LYS A 248 -56.11 -41.04 -26.28
N LYS A 249 -55.26 -40.70 -25.30
CA LYS A 249 -54.53 -41.67 -24.44
C LYS A 249 -53.85 -40.90 -23.28
N GLU A 250 -53.73 -41.53 -22.21
CA GLU A 250 -53.51 -41.34 -20.78
C GLU A 250 -52.26 -40.55 -20.32
N PRO A 251 -52.11 -40.25 -19.01
CA PRO A 251 -51.34 -39.14 -18.50
C PRO A 251 -49.90 -39.53 -18.22
N VAL A 252 -48.95 -38.74 -18.72
CA VAL A 252 -47.54 -38.79 -18.30
C VAL A 252 -47.24 -37.56 -17.45
N VAL A 253 -46.92 -37.82 -16.24
CA VAL A 253 -46.47 -36.86 -15.20
C VAL A 253 -45.24 -36.11 -15.68
N SER A 254 -45.38 -34.81 -15.97
CA SER A 254 -44.23 -33.94 -16.32
C SER A 254 -43.61 -33.39 -15.05
N ARG A 255 -42.52 -34.02 -14.60
CA ARG A 255 -41.57 -33.46 -13.65
C ARG A 255 -40.80 -32.31 -14.33
N LYS A 256 -40.97 -31.08 -13.84
CA LYS A 256 -40.09 -29.95 -14.11
C LYS A 256 -38.70 -30.28 -13.54
N GLN A 257 -37.80 -30.73 -14.38
CA GLN A 257 -36.39 -30.80 -14.05
C GLN A 257 -35.77 -29.38 -14.21
N LYS A 258 -35.38 -28.79 -13.09
CA LYS A 258 -34.34 -27.77 -13.06
C LYS A 258 -33.04 -28.43 -13.57
N GLN A 259 -32.64 -28.13 -14.79
CA GLN A 259 -31.32 -28.52 -15.26
C GLN A 259 -30.26 -27.72 -14.46
N LYS A 260 -29.77 -28.33 -13.39
CA LYS A 260 -28.44 -28.03 -12.85
C LYS A 260 -27.45 -28.57 -13.89
N SER A 261 -26.73 -27.70 -14.53
CA SER A 261 -25.65 -28.11 -15.44
C SER A 261 -24.46 -28.60 -14.60
N ASN A 262 -24.48 -29.84 -14.21
CA ASN A 262 -23.37 -30.56 -13.57
C ASN A 262 -22.34 -31.00 -14.64
N ASN A 263 -21.88 -30.05 -15.47
CA ASN A 263 -20.81 -30.37 -16.41
C ASN A 263 -19.45 -30.20 -15.66
N PRO A 264 -18.70 -31.31 -15.44
CA PRO A 264 -17.43 -31.28 -14.71
C PRO A 264 -16.45 -30.22 -15.21
N ARG A 265 -16.41 -29.98 -16.53
CA ARG A 265 -15.54 -28.94 -17.13
C ARG A 265 -15.92 -27.52 -16.70
N ILE A 266 -17.22 -27.23 -16.53
CA ILE A 266 -17.69 -25.90 -16.09
C ILE A 266 -17.36 -25.69 -14.62
N ILE A 267 -17.46 -26.74 -13.81
CA ILE A 267 -17.11 -26.70 -12.39
C ILE A 267 -15.61 -26.47 -12.22
N GLU A 268 -14.79 -27.20 -12.96
CA GLU A 268 -13.34 -27.03 -12.94
C GLU A 268 -12.92 -25.61 -13.38
N GLN A 269 -13.53 -25.07 -14.42
CA GLN A 269 -13.26 -23.69 -14.85
C GLN A 269 -13.63 -22.67 -13.77
N ARG A 270 -14.75 -22.85 -13.06
CA ARG A 270 -15.16 -21.96 -11.95
C ARG A 270 -14.20 -22.06 -10.77
N LEU A 271 -13.76 -23.25 -10.40
CA LEU A 271 -12.78 -23.44 -9.33
C LEU A 271 -11.43 -22.80 -9.70
N ASN A 272 -10.93 -23.05 -10.90
CA ASN A 272 -9.69 -22.41 -11.37
C ASN A 272 -9.77 -20.88 -11.40
N THR A 273 -10.93 -20.33 -11.73
CA THR A 273 -11.13 -18.87 -11.72
C THR A 273 -11.04 -18.32 -10.31
N ILE A 274 -11.67 -18.98 -9.33
CA ILE A 274 -11.64 -18.55 -7.92
C ILE A 274 -10.25 -18.69 -7.33
N ASP A 275 -9.55 -19.79 -7.63
CA ASP A 275 -8.15 -20.01 -7.22
C ASP A 275 -7.22 -18.94 -7.76
N ASN A 276 -7.40 -18.53 -9.01
CA ASN A 276 -6.64 -17.45 -9.61
C ASN A 276 -6.93 -16.08 -8.98
N LEU A 277 -8.19 -15.80 -8.62
CA LEU A 277 -8.57 -14.56 -7.96
C LEU A 277 -8.02 -14.50 -6.53
N TYR A 278 -8.00 -15.61 -5.81
CA TYR A 278 -7.41 -15.73 -4.49
C TYR A 278 -5.88 -15.54 -4.54
N LYS A 279 -5.17 -16.24 -5.45
CA LYS A 279 -3.72 -16.10 -5.66
C LYS A 279 -3.32 -14.67 -6.03
N LYS A 280 -4.20 -13.93 -6.69
CA LYS A 280 -3.98 -12.50 -7.02
C LYS A 280 -4.33 -11.55 -5.88
N GLY A 281 -4.76 -12.06 -4.71
CA GLY A 281 -5.14 -11.24 -3.56
C GLY A 281 -6.42 -10.41 -3.77
N ILE A 282 -7.27 -10.78 -4.73
CA ILE A 282 -8.53 -10.10 -5.05
C ILE A 282 -9.66 -10.58 -4.13
N LEU A 283 -9.60 -11.83 -3.67
CA LEU A 283 -10.52 -12.41 -2.71
C LEU A 283 -9.83 -12.59 -1.36
N SER A 284 -10.56 -12.31 -0.28
CA SER A 284 -10.13 -12.69 1.07
C SER A 284 -10.24 -14.22 1.26
N GLU A 285 -9.53 -14.78 2.25
CA GLU A 285 -9.60 -16.20 2.58
C GLU A 285 -11.05 -16.63 2.84
N GLU A 286 -11.82 -15.84 3.59
CA GLU A 286 -13.21 -16.12 3.93
C GLU A 286 -14.12 -16.11 2.69
N GLU A 287 -13.93 -15.17 1.78
CA GLU A 287 -14.68 -15.09 0.52
C GLU A 287 -14.33 -16.23 -0.42
N TYR A 288 -13.06 -16.61 -0.49
CA TYR A 288 -12.58 -17.75 -1.26
C TYR A 288 -13.23 -19.05 -0.78
N GLN A 289 -13.17 -19.35 0.53
CA GLN A 289 -13.76 -20.55 1.11
C GLN A 289 -15.28 -20.61 0.91
N ARG A 290 -15.97 -19.48 1.09
CA ARG A 290 -17.42 -19.40 0.85
C ARG A 290 -17.78 -19.74 -0.59
N LYS A 291 -17.12 -19.09 -1.56
CA LYS A 291 -17.40 -19.30 -2.99
C LYS A 291 -17.01 -20.70 -3.47
N ARG A 292 -15.92 -21.25 -2.98
CA ARG A 292 -15.51 -22.61 -3.25
C ARG A 292 -16.56 -23.62 -2.77
N ASN A 293 -17.06 -23.45 -1.54
CA ASN A 293 -18.09 -24.29 -0.97
C ASN A 293 -19.44 -24.17 -1.73
N GLU A 294 -19.80 -22.99 -2.23
CA GLU A 294 -20.99 -22.80 -3.08
C GLU A 294 -20.90 -23.60 -4.39
N ILE A 295 -19.74 -23.62 -5.04
CA ILE A 295 -19.52 -24.38 -6.27
C ILE A 295 -19.59 -25.88 -5.99
N LEU A 296 -18.96 -26.35 -4.92
CA LEU A 296 -18.95 -27.76 -4.53
C LEU A 296 -20.33 -28.26 -4.06
N LYS A 297 -21.13 -27.42 -3.39
CA LYS A 297 -22.53 -27.77 -3.02
C LYS A 297 -23.47 -27.83 -4.23
N GLY A 298 -23.06 -27.35 -5.37
CA GLY A 298 -23.83 -27.40 -6.62
C GLY A 298 -23.65 -28.68 -7.42
N ILE A 299 -22.74 -29.58 -6.97
CA ILE A 299 -22.50 -30.90 -7.52
C ILE A 299 -23.44 -31.91 -6.89
#